data_bb63075a1afa2c7aaa79987328c6cd3c
#
_entry.id   bb63075a1afa2c7aaa79987328c6cd3c
#
_cell.length_a   1.000
_cell.length_b   1.000
_cell.length_c   1.000
_cell.angle_alpha   90.00
_cell.angle_beta   90.00
_cell.angle_gamma   90.00
#
_symmetry.space_group_name_H-M   'P 1'
#
loop_
_entity.id
_entity.type
_entity.pdbx_description
1 polymer ?
#
loop_
_entity_poly.entity_id
_entity_poly.type
_entity_poly.pdbx_seq_one_letter_code
_entity_poly.pdbx_strand_id
1 'polypeptide(L)'
;MRTRTATTDLALVAVFAALVAACTLVPAIPVGIGVPITLQTLGVMLAGLVLGPLRGFLAVLLYVVVGLAGLPVFAQGGAGLANLVKPSAGYLLAFPLGALVTGALAAWTRNAKVWRPLTLAGSAIVGGILVVHPLGILGLMVNAKLSLAKAFGVDLVFLPGDLAKVAIAAAVAAVVHKAFPVLLTPRPQRVPAPTQ
;
A
#
# COMPACT_ATOMS: atom_id res chain seq x y z
N MET A 1 10.78 20.44 -19.80
CA MET A 1 10.31 19.28 -19.02
C MET A 1 11.27 19.03 -17.87
N ARG A 2 10.84 19.16 -16.61
CA ARG A 2 11.69 18.83 -15.45
C ARG A 2 11.88 17.32 -15.40
N THR A 3 13.08 16.84 -15.66
CA THR A 3 13.45 15.43 -15.45
C THR A 3 13.54 15.15 -13.95
N ARG A 4 12.89 14.07 -13.49
CA ARG A 4 12.93 13.66 -12.08
C ARG A 4 14.33 13.16 -11.74
N THR A 5 14.88 13.65 -10.63
CA THR A 5 16.18 13.24 -10.10
C THR A 5 16.03 12.03 -9.16
N ALA A 6 17.13 11.29 -8.92
CA ALA A 6 17.15 10.20 -7.94
C ALA A 6 16.79 10.70 -6.53
N THR A 7 17.20 11.92 -6.18
CA THR A 7 16.88 12.56 -4.91
C THR A 7 15.37 12.79 -4.74
N THR A 8 14.67 13.20 -5.81
CA THR A 8 13.21 13.36 -5.77
C THR A 8 12.51 12.02 -5.54
N ASP A 9 12.97 10.95 -6.20
CA ASP A 9 12.38 9.62 -6.01
C ASP A 9 12.60 9.11 -4.58
N LEU A 10 13.79 9.32 -4.00
CA LEU A 10 14.08 8.97 -2.60
C LEU A 10 13.20 9.76 -1.62
N ALA A 11 13.06 11.07 -1.84
CA ALA A 11 12.20 11.92 -1.01
C ALA A 11 10.73 11.46 -1.06
N LEU A 12 10.22 11.12 -2.25
CA LEU A 12 8.86 10.59 -2.40
C LEU A 12 8.66 9.26 -1.68
N VAL A 13 9.62 8.34 -1.77
CA VAL A 13 9.60 7.06 -1.05
C VAL A 13 9.54 7.31 0.46
N ALA A 14 10.39 8.19 1.00
CA ALA A 14 10.41 8.51 2.42
C ALA A 14 9.10 9.18 2.89
N VAL A 15 8.58 10.14 2.14
CA VAL A 15 7.33 10.85 2.46
C VAL A 15 6.15 9.87 2.48
N PHE A 16 6.05 8.97 1.51
CA PHE A 16 4.95 8.00 1.49
C PHE A 16 5.11 6.89 2.53
N ALA A 17 6.34 6.50 2.90
CA ALA A 17 6.57 5.64 4.06
C ALA A 17 6.07 6.31 5.36
N ALA A 18 6.39 7.60 5.53
CA ALA A 18 5.88 8.41 6.66
C ALA A 18 4.34 8.58 6.61
N LEU A 19 3.74 8.71 5.43
CA LEU A 19 2.29 8.76 5.27
C LEU A 19 1.62 7.45 5.74
N VAL A 20 2.17 6.29 5.37
CA VAL A 20 1.65 4.99 5.85
C VAL A 20 1.79 4.89 7.37
N ALA A 21 2.91 5.34 7.94
CA ALA A 21 3.09 5.41 9.39
C ALA A 21 2.08 6.38 10.03
N ALA A 22 1.85 7.55 9.47
CA ALA A 22 0.87 8.52 9.96
C ALA A 22 -0.57 7.96 9.98
N CYS A 23 -0.92 7.07 9.04
CA CYS A 23 -2.21 6.38 9.05
C CYS A 23 -2.43 5.49 10.29
N THR A 24 -1.37 5.17 11.05
CA THR A 24 -1.49 4.41 12.32
C THR A 24 -1.78 5.28 13.53
N LEU A 25 -1.61 6.61 13.42
CA LEU A 25 -1.91 7.56 14.48
C LEU A 25 -3.41 7.75 14.68
N VAL A 26 -4.21 7.47 13.66
CA VAL A 26 -5.67 7.45 13.78
C VAL A 26 -6.06 6.25 14.63
N PRO A 27 -6.92 6.46 15.65
CA PRO A 27 -7.34 5.37 16.54
C PRO A 27 -7.85 4.17 15.76
N ALA A 28 -7.26 3.03 16.00
CA ALA A 28 -7.64 1.77 15.38
C ALA A 28 -8.92 1.24 16.04
N ILE A 29 -9.85 0.71 15.24
CA ILE A 29 -11.08 0.10 15.75
C ILE A 29 -10.77 -1.38 16.06
N PRO A 30 -10.83 -1.79 17.34
CA PRO A 30 -10.57 -3.18 17.71
C PRO A 30 -11.71 -4.09 17.23
N VAL A 31 -11.36 -5.21 16.58
CA VAL A 31 -12.33 -6.23 16.12
C VAL A 31 -12.00 -7.60 16.72
N GLY A 32 -11.88 -7.67 18.02
CA GLY A 32 -11.94 -8.90 18.83
C GLY A 32 -10.81 -9.94 18.70
N ILE A 33 -10.07 -10.02 17.58
CA ILE A 33 -9.11 -11.13 17.30
C ILE A 33 -7.67 -10.60 17.15
N GLY A 34 -7.36 -9.45 17.73
CA GLY A 34 -5.99 -8.90 17.68
C GLY A 34 -5.59 -8.30 16.33
N VAL A 35 -6.54 -8.14 15.39
CA VAL A 35 -6.33 -7.42 14.13
C VAL A 35 -7.27 -6.21 14.11
N PRO A 36 -6.77 -4.99 14.37
CA PRO A 36 -7.61 -3.79 14.37
C PRO A 36 -7.88 -3.28 12.96
N ILE A 37 -9.03 -2.64 12.73
CA ILE A 37 -9.27 -1.84 11.53
C ILE A 37 -8.44 -0.56 11.64
N THR A 38 -7.61 -0.28 10.64
CA THR A 38 -6.72 0.89 10.60
C THR A 38 -6.85 1.61 9.25
N LEU A 39 -6.28 2.80 9.15
CA LEU A 39 -6.14 3.51 7.86
C LEU A 39 -4.89 3.09 7.07
N GLN A 40 -4.09 2.14 7.53
CA GLN A 40 -2.84 1.74 6.87
C GLN A 40 -3.05 1.31 5.42
N THR A 41 -4.10 0.52 5.14
CA THR A 41 -4.44 0.07 3.77
C THR A 41 -4.72 1.24 2.82
N LEU A 42 -5.28 2.35 3.31
CA LEU A 42 -5.43 3.59 2.54
C LEU A 42 -4.05 4.14 2.14
N GLY A 43 -3.11 4.23 3.08
CA GLY A 43 -1.74 4.68 2.80
C GLY A 43 -1.02 3.78 1.80
N VAL A 44 -1.20 2.46 1.92
CA VAL A 44 -0.64 1.45 0.99
C VAL A 44 -1.19 1.65 -0.44
N MET A 45 -2.52 1.77 -0.57
CA MET A 45 -3.18 2.03 -1.86
C MET A 45 -2.70 3.35 -2.47
N LEU A 46 -2.64 4.42 -1.68
CA LEU A 46 -2.15 5.74 -2.13
C LEU A 46 -0.69 5.66 -2.59
N ALA A 47 0.18 4.96 -1.87
CA ALA A 47 1.57 4.78 -2.28
C ALA A 47 1.66 4.11 -3.67
N GLY A 48 0.91 3.04 -3.90
CA GLY A 48 0.84 2.37 -5.20
C GLY A 48 0.25 3.28 -6.29
N LEU A 49 -0.95 3.83 -6.06
CA LEU A 49 -1.67 4.64 -7.04
C LEU A 49 -0.89 5.87 -7.46
N VAL A 50 -0.26 6.58 -6.53
CA VAL A 50 0.40 7.88 -6.78
C VAL A 50 1.83 7.71 -7.28
N LEU A 51 2.61 6.82 -6.65
CA LEU A 51 4.03 6.67 -6.97
C LEU A 51 4.30 5.67 -8.10
N GLY A 52 3.33 4.81 -8.41
CA GLY A 52 3.51 3.68 -9.33
C GLY A 52 4.17 2.47 -8.66
N PRO A 53 4.48 1.40 -9.43
CA PRO A 53 4.77 0.09 -8.85
C PRO A 53 6.02 0.07 -7.96
N LEU A 54 7.17 0.42 -8.50
CA LEU A 54 8.44 0.25 -7.79
C LEU A 54 8.57 1.20 -6.59
N ARG A 55 8.22 2.48 -6.77
CA ARG A 55 8.32 3.46 -5.68
C ARG A 55 7.27 3.25 -4.61
N GLY A 56 6.04 2.86 -5.00
CA GLY A 56 5.00 2.46 -4.05
C GLY A 56 5.42 1.25 -3.23
N PHE A 57 5.98 0.22 -3.88
CA PHE A 57 6.57 -0.93 -3.20
C PHE A 57 7.67 -0.52 -2.22
N LEU A 58 8.65 0.29 -2.68
CA LEU A 58 9.78 0.71 -1.85
C LEU A 58 9.34 1.59 -0.67
N ALA A 59 8.34 2.46 -0.84
CA ALA A 59 7.81 3.28 0.25
C ALA A 59 7.17 2.41 1.34
N VAL A 60 6.35 1.45 0.95
CA VAL A 60 5.69 0.55 1.91
C VAL A 60 6.68 -0.45 2.50
N LEU A 61 7.65 -0.93 1.72
CA LEU A 61 8.73 -1.77 2.23
C LEU A 61 9.58 -1.02 3.27
N LEU A 62 9.93 0.24 2.99
CA LEU A 62 10.66 1.09 3.95
C LEU A 62 9.89 1.24 5.26
N TYR A 63 8.57 1.50 5.19
CA TYR A 63 7.70 1.54 6.36
C TYR A 63 7.78 0.23 7.17
N VAL A 64 7.64 -0.93 6.50
CA VAL A 64 7.71 -2.24 7.17
C VAL A 64 9.08 -2.47 7.81
N VAL A 65 10.17 -2.21 7.07
CA VAL A 65 11.55 -2.40 7.57
C VAL A 65 11.83 -1.52 8.79
N VAL A 66 11.46 -0.25 8.74
CA VAL A 66 11.67 0.70 9.85
C VAL A 66 10.87 0.26 11.08
N GLY A 67 9.63 -0.19 10.91
CA GLY A 67 8.83 -0.71 12.01
C GLY A 67 9.40 -2.01 12.61
N LEU A 68 9.89 -2.93 11.78
CA LEU A 68 10.55 -4.16 12.25
C LEU A 68 11.90 -3.87 12.91
N ALA A 69 12.58 -2.79 12.52
CA ALA A 69 13.81 -2.31 13.15
C ALA A 69 13.59 -1.69 14.54
N GLY A 70 12.33 -1.52 14.97
CA GLY A 70 11.99 -1.09 16.32
C GLY A 70 11.34 0.29 16.44
N LEU A 71 11.11 1.03 15.35
CA LEU A 71 10.31 2.26 15.42
C LEU A 71 8.83 1.92 15.66
N PRO A 72 8.11 2.63 16.57
CA PRO A 72 6.73 2.36 16.92
C PRO A 72 5.75 2.94 15.87
N VAL A 73 5.87 2.45 14.63
CA VAL A 73 5.10 2.94 13.47
C VAL A 73 3.99 1.99 13.02
N PHE A 74 3.86 0.82 13.64
CA PHE A 74 2.77 -0.10 13.36
C PHE A 74 1.51 0.23 14.17
N ALA A 75 0.41 -0.41 13.81
CA ALA A 75 -0.87 -0.21 14.50
C ALA A 75 -0.72 -0.33 16.03
N GLN A 76 -1.40 0.55 16.75
CA GLN A 76 -1.37 0.60 18.23
C GLN A 76 0.04 0.79 18.82
N GLY A 77 0.92 1.50 18.12
CA GLY A 77 2.30 1.73 18.57
C GLY A 77 3.20 0.49 18.47
N GLY A 78 2.80 -0.53 17.71
CA GLY A 78 3.58 -1.74 17.51
C GLY A 78 4.95 -1.45 16.90
N ALA A 79 5.98 -2.21 17.34
CA ALA A 79 7.35 -2.11 16.86
C ALA A 79 8.07 -3.47 16.93
N GLY A 80 9.15 -3.60 16.17
CA GLY A 80 10.05 -4.75 16.22
C GLY A 80 9.49 -6.05 15.68
N LEU A 81 10.33 -7.08 15.71
CA LEU A 81 10.06 -8.41 15.16
C LEU A 81 8.88 -9.15 15.82
N ALA A 82 8.49 -8.76 17.05
CA ALA A 82 7.32 -9.32 17.72
C ALA A 82 6.02 -9.13 16.93
N ASN A 83 5.96 -8.18 15.98
CA ASN A 83 4.81 -8.02 15.11
C ASN A 83 4.67 -9.15 14.07
N LEU A 84 5.72 -9.93 13.78
CA LEU A 84 5.67 -11.05 12.84
C LEU A 84 4.92 -12.27 13.37
N VAL A 85 4.74 -12.36 14.69
CA VAL A 85 3.98 -13.44 15.32
C VAL A 85 2.54 -13.04 15.69
N LYS A 86 2.16 -11.79 15.45
CA LYS A 86 0.78 -11.31 15.66
C LYS A 86 -0.16 -11.83 14.58
N PRO A 87 -1.47 -11.97 14.86
CA PRO A 87 -2.47 -12.33 13.85
C PRO A 87 -2.46 -11.44 12.61
N SER A 88 -2.12 -10.15 12.75
CA SER A 88 -2.05 -9.16 11.67
C SER A 88 -0.79 -9.24 10.81
N ALA A 89 0.18 -10.10 11.11
CA ALA A 89 1.46 -10.16 10.40
C ALA A 89 1.31 -10.41 8.90
N GLY A 90 0.37 -11.28 8.51
CA GLY A 90 0.12 -11.57 7.09
C GLY A 90 -0.27 -10.33 6.28
N TYR A 91 -1.13 -9.47 6.84
CA TYR A 91 -1.51 -8.19 6.23
C TYR A 91 -0.29 -7.26 6.11
N LEU A 92 0.47 -7.12 7.19
CA LEU A 92 1.66 -6.27 7.23
C LEU A 92 2.68 -6.66 6.16
N LEU A 93 2.98 -7.95 6.04
CA LEU A 93 3.92 -8.47 5.03
C LEU A 93 3.39 -8.39 3.61
N ALA A 94 2.07 -8.41 3.43
CA ALA A 94 1.42 -8.25 2.13
C ALA A 94 1.42 -6.80 1.62
N PHE A 95 1.51 -5.79 2.49
CA PHE A 95 1.39 -4.39 2.13
C PHE A 95 2.33 -3.95 1.00
N PRO A 96 3.65 -4.28 1.00
CA PRO A 96 4.53 -3.91 -0.11
C PRO A 96 4.06 -4.51 -1.46
N LEU A 97 3.62 -5.78 -1.47
CA LEU A 97 3.09 -6.44 -2.67
C LEU A 97 1.78 -5.80 -3.11
N GLY A 98 0.90 -5.47 -2.17
CA GLY A 98 -0.34 -4.73 -2.45
C GLY A 98 -0.07 -3.39 -3.14
N ALA A 99 0.90 -2.61 -2.65
CA ALA A 99 1.30 -1.35 -3.27
C ALA A 99 1.92 -1.55 -4.66
N LEU A 100 2.73 -2.60 -4.85
CA LEU A 100 3.34 -2.96 -6.14
C LEU A 100 2.26 -3.22 -7.20
N VAL A 101 1.32 -4.11 -6.88
CA VAL A 101 0.24 -4.52 -7.80
C VAL A 101 -0.69 -3.35 -8.09
N THR A 102 -1.11 -2.61 -7.06
CA THR A 102 -1.91 -1.39 -7.21
C THR A 102 -1.24 -0.41 -8.17
N GLY A 103 0.06 -0.16 -7.97
CA GLY A 103 0.82 0.76 -8.81
C GLY A 103 1.04 0.26 -10.24
N ALA A 104 1.25 -1.05 -10.43
CA ALA A 104 1.41 -1.66 -11.74
C ALA A 104 0.14 -1.54 -12.58
N LEU A 105 -1.01 -1.86 -12.00
CA LEU A 105 -2.31 -1.74 -12.67
C LEU A 105 -2.67 -0.28 -12.94
N ALA A 106 -2.43 0.64 -12.01
CA ALA A 106 -2.64 2.07 -12.22
C ALA A 106 -1.77 2.64 -13.35
N ALA A 107 -0.54 2.16 -13.49
CA ALA A 107 0.35 2.53 -14.60
C ALA A 107 -0.11 1.92 -15.92
N TRP A 108 -0.51 0.65 -15.93
CA TRP A 108 -1.01 -0.05 -17.11
C TRP A 108 -2.29 0.58 -17.66
N THR A 109 -3.23 0.93 -16.79
CA THR A 109 -4.52 1.53 -17.18
C THR A 109 -4.43 3.04 -17.43
N ARG A 110 -3.24 3.64 -17.41
CA ARG A 110 -3.05 5.09 -17.55
C ARG A 110 -3.67 5.68 -18.82
N ASN A 111 -3.58 4.96 -19.93
CA ASN A 111 -4.07 5.39 -21.24
C ASN A 111 -5.46 4.79 -21.58
N ALA A 112 -6.12 4.14 -20.62
CA ALA A 112 -7.44 3.57 -20.84
C ALA A 112 -8.45 4.69 -21.13
N LYS A 113 -9.34 4.46 -22.12
CA LYS A 113 -10.45 5.37 -22.46
C LYS A 113 -11.63 5.27 -21.47
N VAL A 114 -11.33 5.01 -20.22
CA VAL A 114 -12.29 4.87 -19.13
C VAL A 114 -12.03 6.01 -18.13
N TRP A 115 -13.07 6.44 -17.45
CA TRP A 115 -12.97 7.46 -16.41
C TRP A 115 -11.89 7.10 -15.38
N ARG A 116 -10.89 7.96 -15.26
CA ARG A 116 -9.66 7.68 -14.50
C ARG A 116 -9.89 7.23 -13.05
N PRO A 117 -10.81 7.83 -12.26
CA PRO A 117 -11.09 7.34 -10.91
C PRO A 117 -11.55 5.87 -10.86
N LEU A 118 -12.28 5.41 -11.86
CA LEU A 118 -12.74 4.02 -11.91
C LEU A 118 -11.58 3.05 -12.15
N THR A 119 -10.64 3.38 -13.05
CA THR A 119 -9.44 2.56 -13.27
C THR A 119 -8.53 2.52 -12.05
N LEU A 120 -8.42 3.64 -11.33
CA LEU A 120 -7.67 3.72 -10.07
C LEU A 120 -8.34 2.92 -8.96
N ALA A 121 -9.67 3.00 -8.83
CA ALA A 121 -10.42 2.18 -7.88
C ALA A 121 -10.25 0.68 -8.16
N GLY A 122 -10.37 0.24 -9.42
CA GLY A 122 -10.10 -1.14 -9.83
C GLY A 122 -8.67 -1.59 -9.47
N SER A 123 -7.68 -0.73 -9.70
CA SER A 123 -6.29 -1.01 -9.33
C SER A 123 -6.11 -1.16 -7.81
N ALA A 124 -6.76 -0.31 -7.02
CA ALA A 124 -6.75 -0.37 -5.56
C ALA A 124 -7.47 -1.61 -5.01
N ILE A 125 -8.60 -2.01 -5.62
CA ILE A 125 -9.29 -3.27 -5.27
C ILE A 125 -8.36 -4.46 -5.47
N VAL A 126 -7.73 -4.57 -6.64
CA VAL A 126 -6.88 -5.73 -6.92
C VAL A 126 -5.67 -5.75 -5.98
N GLY A 127 -4.90 -4.67 -5.86
CA GLY A 127 -3.70 -4.67 -5.01
C GLY A 127 -4.03 -4.57 -3.51
N GLY A 128 -4.95 -3.70 -3.13
CA GLY A 128 -5.27 -3.43 -1.72
C GLY A 128 -6.20 -4.47 -1.08
N ILE A 129 -7.05 -5.14 -1.88
CA ILE A 129 -7.97 -6.17 -1.36
C ILE A 129 -7.54 -7.55 -1.84
N LEU A 130 -7.55 -7.82 -3.16
CA LEU A 130 -7.35 -9.18 -3.68
C LEU A 130 -5.92 -9.72 -3.47
N VAL A 131 -4.92 -8.88 -3.21
CA VAL A 131 -3.56 -9.30 -2.83
C VAL A 131 -3.41 -9.31 -1.31
N VAL A 132 -3.83 -8.26 -0.61
CA VAL A 132 -3.57 -8.10 0.81
C VAL A 132 -4.40 -9.06 1.67
N HIS A 133 -5.70 -9.21 1.38
CA HIS A 133 -6.60 -10.02 2.20
C HIS A 133 -6.25 -11.51 2.18
N PRO A 134 -5.98 -12.17 1.04
CA PRO A 134 -5.60 -13.60 1.05
C PRO A 134 -4.33 -13.85 1.87
N LEU A 135 -3.33 -12.98 1.76
CA LEU A 135 -2.11 -13.10 2.57
C LEU A 135 -2.38 -12.79 4.06
N GLY A 136 -3.29 -11.87 4.34
CA GLY A 136 -3.80 -11.61 5.68
C GLY A 136 -4.51 -12.81 6.29
N ILE A 137 -5.39 -13.47 5.53
CA ILE A 137 -6.08 -14.71 5.92
C ILE A 137 -5.07 -15.81 6.24
N LEU A 138 -4.04 -15.97 5.40
CA LEU A 138 -2.95 -16.92 5.68
C LEU A 138 -2.24 -16.61 6.99
N GLY A 139 -1.97 -15.33 7.28
CA GLY A 139 -1.40 -14.89 8.56
C GLY A 139 -2.30 -15.22 9.75
N LEU A 140 -3.61 -15.04 9.63
CA LEU A 140 -4.58 -15.44 10.66
C LEU A 140 -4.57 -16.95 10.89
N MET A 141 -4.50 -17.75 9.82
CA MET A 141 -4.44 -19.21 9.95
C MET A 141 -3.16 -19.67 10.66
N VAL A 142 -2.02 -19.07 10.33
CA VAL A 142 -0.71 -19.46 10.89
C VAL A 142 -0.54 -18.94 12.33
N ASN A 143 -0.73 -17.65 12.57
CA ASN A 143 -0.38 -17.00 13.83
C ASN A 143 -1.52 -17.07 14.87
N ALA A 144 -2.78 -16.99 14.43
CA ALA A 144 -3.94 -17.13 15.33
C ALA A 144 -4.53 -18.55 15.37
N LYS A 145 -3.94 -19.50 14.61
CA LYS A 145 -4.39 -20.92 14.53
C LYS A 145 -5.87 -21.06 14.13
N LEU A 146 -6.38 -20.15 13.30
CA LEU A 146 -7.76 -20.19 12.84
C LEU A 146 -7.92 -21.16 11.66
N SER A 147 -9.09 -21.81 11.57
CA SER A 147 -9.47 -22.50 10.34
C SER A 147 -9.73 -21.48 9.22
N LEU A 148 -9.62 -21.89 7.97
CA LEU A 148 -9.86 -21.03 6.80
C LEU A 148 -11.21 -20.31 6.89
N ALA A 149 -12.29 -21.03 7.24
CA ALA A 149 -13.63 -20.45 7.35
C ALA A 149 -13.70 -19.35 8.44
N LYS A 150 -13.06 -19.56 9.59
CA LYS A 150 -12.99 -18.54 10.66
C LYS A 150 -12.13 -17.36 10.25
N ALA A 151 -10.95 -17.59 9.66
CA ALA A 151 -10.06 -16.53 9.20
C ALA A 151 -10.73 -15.67 8.11
N PHE A 152 -11.44 -16.28 7.17
CA PHE A 152 -12.23 -15.59 6.16
C PHE A 152 -13.36 -14.76 6.78
N GLY A 153 -14.10 -15.32 7.76
CA GLY A 153 -15.15 -14.58 8.47
C GLY A 153 -14.62 -13.33 9.21
N VAL A 154 -13.43 -13.42 9.80
CA VAL A 154 -12.73 -12.28 10.40
C VAL A 154 -12.37 -11.24 9.36
N ASP A 155 -11.81 -11.68 8.23
CA ASP A 155 -11.36 -10.81 7.14
C ASP A 155 -12.53 -10.02 6.51
N LEU A 156 -13.70 -10.62 6.36
CA LEU A 156 -14.89 -9.97 5.83
C LEU A 156 -15.30 -8.70 6.60
N VAL A 157 -14.95 -8.59 7.88
CA VAL A 157 -15.27 -7.41 8.70
C VAL A 157 -14.50 -6.17 8.22
N PHE A 158 -13.34 -6.35 7.58
CA PHE A 158 -12.54 -5.24 7.04
C PHE A 158 -13.08 -4.70 5.72
N LEU A 159 -13.76 -5.53 4.94
CA LEU A 159 -14.14 -5.24 3.55
C LEU A 159 -14.95 -3.95 3.37
N PRO A 160 -15.99 -3.63 4.17
CA PRO A 160 -16.73 -2.36 4.03
C PRO A 160 -15.83 -1.14 4.21
N GLY A 161 -14.94 -1.17 5.23
CA GLY A 161 -13.97 -0.11 5.47
C GLY A 161 -12.95 0.02 4.35
N ASP A 162 -12.46 -1.10 3.80
CA ASP A 162 -11.49 -1.08 2.72
C ASP A 162 -12.09 -0.62 1.39
N LEU A 163 -13.35 -0.91 1.11
CA LEU A 163 -14.06 -0.34 -0.05
C LEU A 163 -14.21 1.19 0.06
N ALA A 164 -14.50 1.72 1.24
CA ALA A 164 -14.50 3.17 1.46
C ALA A 164 -13.11 3.79 1.23
N LYS A 165 -12.05 3.13 1.72
CA LYS A 165 -10.66 3.56 1.49
C LYS A 165 -10.27 3.50 0.02
N VAL A 166 -10.73 2.49 -0.73
CA VAL A 166 -10.55 2.41 -2.19
C VAL A 166 -11.12 3.65 -2.88
N ALA A 167 -12.36 4.05 -2.53
CA ALA A 167 -13.00 5.22 -3.11
C ALA A 167 -12.20 6.50 -2.80
N ILE A 168 -11.78 6.68 -1.56
CA ILE A 168 -10.95 7.82 -1.12
C ILE A 168 -9.61 7.82 -1.84
N ALA A 169 -8.90 6.68 -1.86
CA ALA A 169 -7.60 6.55 -2.51
C ALA A 169 -7.67 6.88 -4.01
N ALA A 170 -8.69 6.37 -4.70
CA ALA A 170 -8.89 6.63 -6.12
C ALA A 170 -9.19 8.11 -6.41
N ALA A 171 -10.03 8.74 -5.60
CA ALA A 171 -10.35 10.16 -5.73
C ALA A 171 -9.11 11.04 -5.49
N VAL A 172 -8.38 10.81 -4.41
CA VAL A 172 -7.14 11.54 -4.10
C VAL A 172 -6.09 11.33 -5.19
N ALA A 173 -5.85 10.10 -5.61
CA ALA A 173 -4.89 9.81 -6.67
C ALA A 173 -5.27 10.46 -8.01
N ALA A 174 -6.55 10.51 -8.36
CA ALA A 174 -7.02 11.18 -9.57
C ALA A 174 -6.71 12.69 -9.55
N VAL A 175 -6.94 13.35 -8.42
CA VAL A 175 -6.60 14.77 -8.23
C VAL A 175 -5.09 14.98 -8.29
N VAL A 176 -4.31 14.14 -7.61
CA VAL A 176 -2.84 14.22 -7.62
C VAL A 176 -2.29 14.02 -9.04
N HIS A 177 -2.81 13.05 -9.81
CA HIS A 177 -2.36 12.84 -11.19
C HIS A 177 -2.73 13.99 -12.12
N LYS A 178 -3.87 14.67 -11.89
CA LYS A 178 -4.25 15.88 -12.63
C LYS A 178 -3.30 17.04 -12.33
N ALA A 179 -2.92 17.22 -11.07
CA ALA A 179 -2.00 18.27 -10.64
C ALA A 179 -0.53 17.99 -11.01
N PHE A 180 -0.13 16.71 -10.99
CA PHE A 180 1.25 16.24 -11.20
C PHE A 180 1.32 15.08 -12.21
N PRO A 181 1.09 15.30 -13.51
CA PRO A 181 1.04 14.22 -14.52
C PRO A 181 2.35 13.41 -14.64
N VAL A 182 3.46 14.02 -14.20
CA VAL A 182 4.81 13.42 -14.28
C VAL A 182 5.01 12.26 -13.28
N LEU A 183 4.15 12.11 -12.26
CA LEU A 183 4.36 11.11 -11.19
C LEU A 183 4.33 9.66 -11.70
N LEU A 184 3.54 9.36 -12.72
CA LEU A 184 3.43 8.02 -13.32
C LEU A 184 4.30 7.81 -14.56
N THR A 185 5.03 8.84 -15.05
CA THR A 185 5.90 8.65 -16.22
C THR A 185 7.13 7.83 -15.86
N PRO A 186 7.47 6.79 -16.63
CA PRO A 186 8.72 6.06 -16.48
C PRO A 186 9.90 7.03 -16.61
N ARG A 187 10.96 6.78 -15.84
CA ARG A 187 12.22 7.52 -15.99
C ARG A 187 12.79 7.23 -17.38
N PRO A 188 13.19 8.24 -18.19
CA PRO A 188 13.92 7.99 -19.41
C PRO A 188 15.15 7.15 -19.10
N GLN A 189 15.30 5.99 -19.77
CA GLN A 189 16.53 5.23 -19.66
C GLN A 189 17.68 6.09 -20.20
N ARG A 190 18.74 6.27 -19.41
CA ARG A 190 19.97 6.84 -19.94
C ARG A 190 20.48 5.89 -21.03
N VAL A 191 20.37 6.31 -22.28
CA VAL A 191 21.10 5.66 -23.37
C VAL A 191 22.59 5.88 -23.05
N PRO A 192 23.40 4.83 -22.92
CA PRO A 192 24.85 5.01 -22.77
C PRO A 192 25.35 5.84 -23.94
N ALA A 193 26.22 6.81 -23.66
CA ALA A 193 26.88 7.56 -24.72
C ALA A 193 27.65 6.55 -25.61
N PRO A 194 27.62 6.70 -26.95
CA PRO A 194 28.40 5.84 -27.82
C PRO A 194 29.87 5.98 -27.42
N THR A 195 30.49 4.85 -27.13
CA THR A 195 31.96 4.75 -26.91
C THR A 195 32.65 5.17 -28.19
N GLN A 196 33.36 6.31 -28.13
CA GLN A 196 34.26 6.73 -29.23
C GLN A 196 35.52 5.87 -29.22
#